data_7f630a9cbf6d4d05ac198dfe0067a271
#
_entry.id   7f630a9cbf6d4d05ac198dfe0067a271
#
_cell.length_a   1.000
_cell.length_b   1.000
_cell.length_c   1.000
_cell.angle_alpha   90.00
_cell.angle_beta   90.00
_cell.angle_gamma   90.00
#
_symmetry.space_group_name_H-M   'P 1'
#
loop_
_entity.id
_entity.type
_entity.pdbx_description
1 polymer ?
#
loop_
_entity_poly.entity_id
_entity_poly.type
_entity_poly.pdbx_seq_one_letter_code
_entity_poly.pdbx_strand_id
1 'polypeptide(L)'
;MLKESLSYRNFEPELIFSASRSSGPGGQNVNKVSTKMELRFHVMNSLLLSQEEKDLILEKLAKRISQEGELRLVSQSERTQLKNKERVIEKFYDLLSKALMPRKKRKPTKPTAAAKEKRLEEKRMQAEKKVRRKK
;
A
#
# COMPACT_ATOMS: atom_id res chain seq x y z
N MET A 1 6.31 -17.66 6.18
CA MET A 1 6.44 -17.50 7.63
C MET A 1 5.65 -16.31 8.19
N LEU A 2 5.91 -15.06 7.82
CA LEU A 2 5.18 -13.92 8.42
C LEU A 2 3.70 -13.78 8.02
N LYS A 3 3.31 -14.22 6.82
CA LYS A 3 1.88 -14.26 6.44
C LYS A 3 1.07 -15.23 7.29
N GLU A 4 1.65 -16.38 7.59
CA GLU A 4 1.01 -17.40 8.44
C GLU A 4 0.86 -16.91 9.87
N SER A 5 1.85 -16.19 10.42
CA SER A 5 1.77 -15.68 11.79
C SER A 5 0.70 -14.60 12.00
N LEU A 6 0.34 -13.83 10.97
CA LEU A 6 -0.72 -12.81 11.04
C LEU A 6 -2.12 -13.41 10.87
N SER A 7 -2.27 -14.45 10.03
CA SER A 7 -3.58 -15.10 9.82
C SER A 7 -4.09 -15.82 11.06
N TYR A 8 -3.21 -16.21 11.99
CA TYR A 8 -3.58 -16.80 13.27
C TYR A 8 -3.95 -15.77 14.35
N ARG A 9 -3.64 -14.47 14.12
CA ARG A 9 -4.01 -13.40 15.06
C ARG A 9 -5.38 -12.85 14.68
N ASN A 10 -6.35 -12.99 15.59
CA ASN A 10 -7.67 -12.41 15.37
C ASN A 10 -7.69 -10.94 15.83
N PHE A 11 -7.55 -10.02 14.88
CA PHE A 11 -7.63 -8.59 15.13
C PHE A 11 -9.06 -8.05 15.22
N GLU A 12 -10.09 -8.85 14.93
CA GLU A 12 -11.48 -8.37 14.91
C GLU A 12 -11.93 -7.61 16.17
N PRO A 13 -11.52 -8.00 17.39
CA PRO A 13 -11.88 -7.27 18.61
C PRO A 13 -11.29 -5.83 18.67
N GLU A 14 -10.19 -5.58 17.95
CA GLU A 14 -9.51 -4.29 17.90
C GLU A 14 -9.97 -3.42 16.71
N LEU A 15 -10.82 -3.97 15.81
CA LEU A 15 -11.31 -3.29 14.63
C LEU A 15 -12.63 -2.58 14.92
N ILE A 16 -12.71 -1.31 14.55
CA ILE A 16 -13.93 -0.52 14.63
C ILE A 16 -14.51 -0.39 13.23
N PHE A 17 -15.76 -0.79 13.06
CA PHE A 17 -16.45 -0.72 11.77
C PHE A 17 -17.51 0.38 11.81
N SER A 18 -17.57 1.16 10.73
CA SER A 18 -18.65 2.11 10.50
C SER A 18 -19.19 1.98 9.07
N ALA A 19 -20.51 2.03 8.96
CA ALA A 19 -21.18 1.99 7.67
C ALA A 19 -21.58 3.41 7.24
N SER A 20 -21.37 3.75 5.97
CA SER A 20 -21.78 5.01 5.40
C SER A 20 -22.39 4.81 4.00
N ARG A 21 -23.03 5.84 3.48
CA ARG A 21 -23.56 5.81 2.12
C ARG A 21 -22.42 5.79 1.12
N SER A 22 -22.54 4.96 0.07
CA SER A 22 -21.59 4.98 -1.02
C SER A 22 -21.75 6.27 -1.83
N SER A 23 -20.64 6.92 -2.16
CA SER A 23 -20.62 8.05 -3.10
C SER A 23 -20.53 7.49 -4.52
N GLY A 24 -21.64 7.58 -5.29
CA GLY A 24 -21.66 7.19 -6.70
C GLY A 24 -22.57 8.13 -7.49
N PRO A 25 -22.37 8.28 -8.82
CA PRO A 25 -23.26 9.05 -9.66
C PRO A 25 -24.62 8.37 -9.74
N GLY A 26 -25.60 8.97 -9.07
CA GLY A 26 -27.01 8.92 -9.33
C GLY A 26 -27.74 7.58 -9.46
N GLY A 27 -28.61 7.35 -8.52
CA GLY A 27 -29.73 6.43 -8.55
C GLY A 27 -30.44 6.49 -7.21
N GLN A 28 -31.77 6.26 -7.19
CA GLN A 28 -32.55 6.33 -5.93
C GLN A 28 -32.03 5.39 -4.82
N ASN A 29 -31.36 4.28 -5.19
CA ASN A 29 -30.80 3.31 -4.23
C ASN A 29 -29.51 3.79 -3.57
N VAL A 30 -28.68 4.61 -4.21
CA VAL A 30 -27.41 5.13 -3.67
C VAL A 30 -27.65 5.99 -2.43
N ASN A 31 -28.77 6.72 -2.39
CA ASN A 31 -29.12 7.61 -1.28
C ASN A 31 -29.81 6.89 -0.10
N LYS A 32 -30.26 5.65 -0.29
CA LYS A 32 -31.04 4.90 0.72
C LYS A 32 -30.29 3.80 1.42
N VAL A 33 -29.17 3.29 0.85
CA VAL A 33 -28.45 2.11 1.37
C VAL A 33 -27.03 2.47 1.76
N SER A 34 -26.68 2.23 3.02
CA SER A 34 -25.32 2.42 3.54
C SER A 34 -24.47 1.15 3.33
N THR A 35 -23.97 0.96 2.10
CA THR A 35 -23.18 -0.21 1.73
C THR A 35 -21.67 -0.03 1.88
N LYS A 36 -21.18 1.20 1.95
CA LYS A 36 -19.77 1.52 2.16
C LYS A 36 -19.37 1.18 3.59
N MET A 37 -18.35 0.35 3.73
CA MET A 37 -17.78 0.00 5.02
C MET A 37 -16.43 0.66 5.22
N GLU A 38 -16.27 1.30 6.37
CA GLU A 38 -15.01 1.85 6.86
C GLU A 38 -14.54 1.02 8.05
N LEU A 39 -13.27 0.64 8.04
CA LEU A 39 -12.57 -0.03 9.12
C LEU A 39 -11.55 0.95 9.71
N ARG A 40 -11.52 1.06 11.02
CA ARG A 40 -10.54 1.82 11.78
C ARG A 40 -9.78 0.90 12.71
N PHE A 41 -8.48 1.06 12.75
CA PHE A 41 -7.58 0.31 13.58
C PHE A 41 -6.51 1.21 14.18
N HIS A 42 -6.40 1.21 15.50
CA HIS A 42 -5.42 2.04 16.21
C HIS A 42 -4.14 1.23 16.44
N VAL A 43 -3.08 1.52 15.69
CA VAL A 43 -1.84 0.75 15.68
C VAL A 43 -1.17 0.73 17.05
N MET A 44 -1.06 1.88 17.72
CA MET A 44 -0.36 1.98 19.00
C MET A 44 -1.07 1.26 20.13
N ASN A 45 -2.41 1.22 20.11
CA ASN A 45 -3.23 0.60 21.14
C ASN A 45 -3.39 -0.91 20.99
N SER A 46 -2.92 -1.49 19.87
CA SER A 46 -3.04 -2.93 19.63
C SER A 46 -2.25 -3.73 20.66
N LEU A 47 -2.90 -4.73 21.23
CA LEU A 47 -2.28 -5.72 22.13
C LEU A 47 -1.68 -6.91 21.38
N LEU A 48 -2.09 -7.10 20.12
CA LEU A 48 -1.68 -8.21 19.27
C LEU A 48 -0.39 -7.93 18.48
N LEU A 49 0.05 -6.67 18.42
CA LEU A 49 1.27 -6.27 17.75
C LEU A 49 2.41 -6.05 18.74
N SER A 50 3.61 -6.55 18.42
CA SER A 50 4.83 -6.21 19.16
C SER A 50 5.26 -4.76 18.89
N GLN A 51 6.11 -4.18 19.75
CA GLN A 51 6.58 -2.81 19.56
C GLN A 51 7.34 -2.65 18.22
N GLU A 52 8.16 -3.62 17.85
CA GLU A 52 8.88 -3.62 16.58
C GLU A 52 7.93 -3.65 15.37
N GLU A 53 6.84 -4.43 15.45
CA GLU A 53 5.80 -4.47 14.42
C GLU A 53 5.06 -3.15 14.30
N LYS A 54 4.73 -2.51 15.42
CA LYS A 54 4.11 -1.17 15.46
C LYS A 54 4.99 -0.14 14.76
N ASP A 55 6.26 -0.10 15.09
CA ASP A 55 7.23 0.85 14.52
C ASP A 55 7.36 0.65 13.01
N LEU A 56 7.46 -0.62 12.54
CA LEU A 56 7.50 -0.96 11.12
C LEU A 56 6.22 -0.54 10.38
N ILE A 57 5.06 -0.74 10.99
CA ILE A 57 3.77 -0.36 10.40
C ILE A 57 3.67 1.16 10.29
N LEU A 58 4.02 1.89 11.35
CA LEU A 58 4.03 3.36 11.36
C LEU A 58 4.98 3.93 10.31
N GLU A 59 6.17 3.36 10.15
CA GLU A 59 7.13 3.79 9.13
C GLU A 59 6.62 3.52 7.70
N LYS A 60 6.21 2.27 7.42
CA LYS A 60 5.84 1.86 6.06
C LYS A 60 4.48 2.38 5.62
N LEU A 61 3.55 2.58 6.54
CA LEU A 61 2.19 3.06 6.27
C LEU A 61 1.96 4.51 6.70
N ALA A 62 3.02 5.30 6.94
CA ALA A 62 2.93 6.69 7.39
C ALA A 62 1.93 7.56 6.60
N LYS A 63 1.80 7.32 5.27
CA LYS A 63 0.86 8.05 4.41
C LYS A 63 -0.61 7.64 4.58
N ARG A 64 -0.89 6.55 5.26
CA ARG A 64 -2.25 5.98 5.45
C ARG A 64 -2.71 6.02 6.90
N ILE A 65 -1.80 6.30 7.81
CA ILE A 65 -2.06 6.39 9.24
C ILE A 65 -2.19 7.87 9.59
N SER A 66 -3.22 8.21 10.36
CA SER A 66 -3.42 9.58 10.86
C SER A 66 -2.35 9.94 11.89
N GLN A 67 -2.25 11.24 12.23
CA GLN A 67 -1.34 11.72 13.28
C GLN A 67 -1.63 11.07 14.65
N GLU A 68 -2.87 10.64 14.86
CA GLU A 68 -3.32 9.95 16.06
C GLU A 68 -2.95 8.45 16.08
N GLY A 69 -2.30 7.93 15.03
CA GLY A 69 -1.93 6.52 14.91
C GLY A 69 -3.06 5.60 14.43
N GLU A 70 -4.12 6.16 13.83
CA GLU A 70 -5.28 5.41 13.35
C GLU A 70 -5.14 5.08 11.86
N LEU A 71 -5.21 3.80 11.52
CA LEU A 71 -5.28 3.31 10.14
C LEU A 71 -6.74 3.22 9.71
N ARG A 72 -7.09 3.90 8.61
CA ARG A 72 -8.44 3.87 8.02
C ARG A 72 -8.43 3.16 6.68
N LEU A 73 -9.33 2.20 6.53
CA LEU A 73 -9.54 1.47 5.28
C LEU A 73 -11.03 1.51 4.90
N VAL A 74 -11.28 1.57 3.60
CA VAL A 74 -12.65 1.66 3.07
C VAL A 74 -12.87 0.62 2.00
N SER A 75 -14.07 0.03 1.98
CA SER A 75 -14.57 -0.81 0.89
C SER A 75 -15.99 -0.39 0.49
N GLN A 76 -16.18 -0.17 -0.82
CA GLN A 76 -17.48 0.14 -1.43
C GLN A 76 -17.65 -0.58 -2.79
N SER A 77 -16.82 -1.57 -3.06
CA SER A 77 -16.79 -2.28 -4.35
C SER A 77 -17.96 -3.26 -4.52
N GLU A 78 -18.48 -3.76 -3.41
CA GLU A 78 -19.51 -4.79 -3.41
C GLU A 78 -20.90 -4.18 -3.20
N ARG A 79 -21.92 -4.89 -3.69
CA ARG A 79 -23.31 -4.45 -3.60
C ARG A 79 -23.89 -4.50 -2.17
N THR A 80 -23.37 -5.38 -1.33
CA THR A 80 -23.88 -5.58 0.03
C THR A 80 -22.89 -5.09 1.08
N GLN A 81 -23.42 -4.61 2.19
CA GLN A 81 -22.63 -4.18 3.34
C GLN A 81 -21.75 -5.31 3.91
N LEU A 82 -22.31 -6.52 3.99
CA LEU A 82 -21.59 -7.69 4.51
C LEU A 82 -20.36 -8.01 3.67
N LYS A 83 -20.52 -8.09 2.34
CA LYS A 83 -19.37 -8.32 1.44
C LYS A 83 -18.32 -7.21 1.50
N ASN A 84 -18.74 -5.95 1.66
CA ASN A 84 -17.81 -4.85 1.85
C ASN A 84 -17.07 -4.95 3.19
N LYS A 85 -17.70 -5.47 4.25
CA LYS A 85 -17.04 -5.75 5.53
C LYS A 85 -15.98 -6.83 5.36
N GLU A 86 -16.29 -7.93 4.71
CA GLU A 86 -15.31 -9.00 4.41
C GLU A 86 -14.14 -8.46 3.59
N ARG A 87 -14.42 -7.68 2.54
CA ARG A 87 -13.40 -7.07 1.69
C ARG A 87 -12.50 -6.09 2.43
N VAL A 88 -13.00 -5.30 3.35
CA VAL A 88 -12.17 -4.37 4.10
C VAL A 88 -11.28 -5.10 5.11
N ILE A 89 -11.75 -6.22 5.67
CA ILE A 89 -10.95 -7.10 6.52
C ILE A 89 -9.82 -7.75 5.71
N GLU A 90 -10.10 -8.31 4.53
CA GLU A 90 -9.08 -8.84 3.63
C GLU A 90 -8.00 -7.79 3.30
N LYS A 91 -8.43 -6.57 2.94
CA LYS A 91 -7.52 -5.44 2.68
C LYS A 91 -6.65 -5.12 3.89
N PHE A 92 -7.19 -5.20 5.09
CA PHE A 92 -6.46 -4.95 6.33
C PHE A 92 -5.34 -5.98 6.53
N TYR A 93 -5.65 -7.27 6.46
CA TYR A 93 -4.65 -8.34 6.60
C TYR A 93 -3.59 -8.28 5.49
N ASP A 94 -3.97 -8.03 4.26
CA ASP A 94 -3.04 -7.86 3.14
C ASP A 94 -2.09 -6.67 3.33
N LEU A 95 -2.61 -5.56 3.85
CA LEU A 95 -1.82 -4.36 4.09
C LEU A 95 -0.81 -4.57 5.21
N LEU A 96 -1.25 -5.16 6.33
CA LEU A 96 -0.36 -5.49 7.45
C LEU A 96 0.71 -6.51 7.03
N SER A 97 0.34 -7.56 6.31
CA SER A 97 1.30 -8.56 5.84
C SER A 97 2.37 -7.94 4.94
N LYS A 98 1.99 -7.04 4.04
CA LYS A 98 2.94 -6.30 3.19
C LYS A 98 3.83 -5.34 3.99
N ALA A 99 3.27 -4.70 5.03
CA ALA A 99 4.04 -3.81 5.90
C ALA A 99 5.09 -4.57 6.72
N LEU A 100 4.73 -5.73 7.24
CA LEU A 100 5.64 -6.55 8.06
C LEU A 100 6.62 -7.40 7.25
N MET A 101 6.40 -7.57 5.93
CA MET A 101 7.36 -8.29 5.09
C MET A 101 8.71 -7.57 5.01
N PRO A 102 9.84 -8.29 5.26
CA PRO A 102 11.17 -7.74 5.06
C PRO A 102 11.38 -7.44 3.57
N ARG A 103 11.88 -6.25 3.26
CA ARG A 103 12.27 -5.89 1.89
C ARG A 103 13.51 -6.66 1.48
N LYS A 104 13.45 -7.37 0.36
CA LYS A 104 14.63 -7.96 -0.25
C LYS A 104 15.60 -6.85 -0.67
N LYS A 105 16.86 -6.92 -0.24
CA LYS A 105 17.90 -5.98 -0.70
C LYS A 105 18.04 -6.09 -2.21
N ARG A 106 17.97 -4.95 -2.89
CA ARG A 106 18.11 -4.87 -4.34
C ARG A 106 19.57 -5.20 -4.69
N LYS A 107 19.80 -6.25 -5.48
CA LYS A 107 21.14 -6.56 -5.97
C LYS A 107 21.53 -5.53 -7.03
N PRO A 108 22.70 -4.89 -6.96
CA PRO A 108 23.17 -3.97 -7.98
C PRO A 108 23.39 -4.74 -9.29
N THR A 109 22.78 -4.25 -10.36
CA THR A 109 22.96 -4.82 -11.71
C THR A 109 24.05 -4.02 -12.45
N LYS A 110 25.00 -4.71 -13.05
CA LYS A 110 26.01 -4.07 -13.91
C LYS A 110 25.39 -3.80 -15.28
N PRO A 111 25.78 -2.68 -15.97
CA PRO A 111 25.36 -2.43 -17.32
C PRO A 111 25.79 -3.55 -18.26
N THR A 112 24.95 -3.91 -19.22
CA THR A 112 25.27 -4.90 -20.26
C THR A 112 26.38 -4.39 -21.18
N ALA A 113 27.12 -5.28 -21.88
CA ALA A 113 28.15 -4.91 -22.83
C ALA A 113 27.56 -3.98 -23.92
N ALA A 114 26.41 -4.32 -24.49
CA ALA A 114 25.70 -3.51 -25.50
C ALA A 114 25.36 -2.09 -24.99
N ALA A 115 24.95 -1.96 -23.72
CA ALA A 115 24.66 -0.64 -23.14
C ALA A 115 25.92 0.22 -22.98
N LYS A 116 27.08 -0.42 -22.70
CA LYS A 116 28.37 0.29 -22.65
C LYS A 116 28.80 0.76 -24.03
N GLU A 117 28.71 -0.10 -25.05
CA GLU A 117 29.03 0.22 -26.43
C GLU A 117 28.18 1.39 -26.95
N LYS A 118 26.86 1.29 -26.79
CA LYS A 118 25.95 2.36 -27.19
C LYS A 118 26.30 3.69 -26.53
N ARG A 119 26.63 3.69 -25.24
CA ARG A 119 27.05 4.91 -24.52
C ARG A 119 28.35 5.48 -25.08
N LEU A 120 29.30 4.63 -25.50
CA LEU A 120 30.56 5.06 -26.10
C LEU A 120 30.33 5.66 -27.51
N GLU A 121 29.47 5.04 -28.32
CA GLU A 121 29.07 5.55 -29.63
C GLU A 121 28.38 6.90 -29.52
N GLU A 122 27.42 7.05 -28.62
CA GLU A 122 26.76 8.34 -28.38
C GLU A 122 27.76 9.44 -27.98
N LYS A 123 28.75 9.10 -27.12
CA LYS A 123 29.81 10.04 -26.73
C LYS A 123 30.69 10.43 -27.93
N ARG A 124 31.06 9.49 -28.81
CA ARG A 124 31.82 9.77 -30.02
C ARG A 124 31.07 10.72 -30.96
N MET A 125 29.79 10.39 -31.22
CA MET A 125 28.94 11.26 -32.06
C MET A 125 28.78 12.67 -31.48
N GLN A 126 28.66 12.82 -30.19
CA GLN A 126 28.59 14.12 -29.52
C GLN A 126 29.93 14.88 -29.64
N ALA A 127 31.07 14.20 -29.51
CA ALA A 127 32.38 14.80 -29.67
C ALA A 127 32.59 15.33 -31.11
N GLU A 128 32.24 14.53 -32.12
CA GLU A 128 32.29 14.95 -33.54
C GLU A 128 31.40 16.18 -33.83
N LYS A 129 30.17 16.18 -33.30
CA LYS A 129 29.27 17.33 -33.40
C LYS A 129 29.87 18.59 -32.77
N LYS A 130 30.56 18.48 -31.65
CA LYS A 130 31.25 19.59 -30.98
C LYS A 130 32.41 20.11 -31.81
N VAL A 131 33.21 19.25 -32.45
CA VAL A 131 34.32 19.62 -33.32
C VAL A 131 33.80 20.37 -34.56
N ARG A 132 32.72 19.88 -35.19
CA ARG A 132 32.10 20.56 -36.36
C ARG A 132 31.53 21.94 -36.04
N ARG A 133 31.11 22.18 -34.79
CA ARG A 133 30.61 23.51 -34.38
C ARG A 133 31.70 24.52 -34.02
N LYS A 134 32.95 24.08 -33.88
CA LYS A 134 34.10 24.95 -33.61
C LYS A 134 34.78 25.47 -34.87
N LYS A 135 34.39 24.99 -36.06
CA LYS A 135 34.76 25.53 -37.36
C LYS A 135 33.71 26.55 -37.80
#